data_7270b4d2a1223395f3c2e93ddc300960
#
_entry.id   7270b4d2a1223395f3c2e93ddc300960
#
_cell.length_a   1.000
_cell.length_b   1.000
_cell.length_c   1.000
_cell.angle_alpha   90.00
_cell.angle_beta   90.00
_cell.angle_gamma   90.00
#
_symmetry.space_group_name_H-M   'P 1'
#
loop_
_entity.id
_entity.type
_entity.pdbx_description
1 polymer ?
#
loop_
_entity_poly.entity_id
_entity_poly.type
_entity_poly.pdbx_seq_one_letter_code
_entity_poly.pdbx_strand_id
1 'polypeptide(L)'
;MGDNKEERKKMKKTRYVALVLLSSLLTLVGCSRREILDDYPVTGINIRLDWEGVTGRLPEGVRVIFYPKDTQGRKIDTYLPAKGGEMKVPPGHYLAVIYNYDTEVVQVKGEDSYETIMACTGNCTGLGDSETENMVWGPDNFYVATLDDVEIGKGEELPTLEV
;
A
#
# COMPACT_ATOMS: atom_id res chain seq x y z
N MET A 1 -0.05 38.72 63.38
CA MET A 1 -1.00 38.57 62.30
C MET A 1 -0.27 38.46 60.94
N GLY A 2 0.94 37.88 60.93
CA GLY A 2 1.80 37.73 59.73
C GLY A 2 1.94 36.32 59.18
N ASP A 3 1.64 35.30 59.98
CA ASP A 3 2.04 33.91 59.73
C ASP A 3 1.18 33.21 58.62
N ASN A 4 -0.05 33.60 58.50
CA ASN A 4 -1.00 32.92 57.57
C ASN A 4 -0.77 33.26 56.08
N LYS A 5 -0.01 34.32 55.78
CA LYS A 5 0.28 34.75 54.39
C LYS A 5 1.48 34.06 53.80
N GLU A 6 2.43 33.69 54.61
CA GLU A 6 3.65 32.95 54.22
C GLU A 6 3.34 31.46 53.98
N GLU A 7 2.53 30.84 54.83
CA GLU A 7 2.12 29.47 54.61
C GLU A 7 1.29 29.28 53.32
N ARG A 8 0.40 30.24 53.02
CA ARG A 8 -0.35 30.22 51.75
C ARG A 8 0.53 30.38 50.53
N LYS A 9 1.63 31.15 50.64
CA LYS A 9 2.62 31.30 49.56
C LYS A 9 3.44 30.03 49.37
N LYS A 10 3.83 29.36 50.44
CA LYS A 10 4.52 28.06 50.41
C LYS A 10 3.67 26.98 49.80
N MET A 11 2.40 26.85 50.21
CA MET A 11 1.47 25.87 49.64
C MET A 11 1.19 26.10 48.15
N LYS A 12 1.10 27.34 47.70
CA LYS A 12 0.94 27.65 46.28
C LYS A 12 2.19 27.22 45.46
N LYS A 13 3.41 27.52 45.95
CA LYS A 13 4.64 27.13 45.31
C LYS A 13 4.78 25.61 45.21
N THR A 14 4.46 24.89 46.27
CA THR A 14 4.51 23.43 46.29
C THR A 14 3.50 22.81 45.32
N ARG A 15 2.27 23.37 45.19
CA ARG A 15 1.30 22.92 44.20
C ARG A 15 1.72 23.18 42.75
N TYR A 16 2.36 24.33 42.48
CA TYR A 16 2.89 24.61 41.14
C TYR A 16 4.05 23.67 40.77
N VAL A 17 4.97 23.39 41.69
CA VAL A 17 6.06 22.42 41.47
C VAL A 17 5.56 21.03 41.26
N ALA A 18 4.54 20.59 42.02
CA ALA A 18 3.91 19.28 41.82
C ALA A 18 3.17 19.18 40.48
N LEU A 19 2.49 20.25 40.03
CA LEU A 19 1.82 20.31 38.74
C LEU A 19 2.80 20.27 37.56
N VAL A 20 3.93 20.96 37.67
CA VAL A 20 4.99 20.96 36.64
C VAL A 20 5.67 19.59 36.58
N LEU A 21 5.94 18.94 37.70
CA LEU A 21 6.49 17.60 37.75
C LEU A 21 5.52 16.54 37.18
N LEU A 22 4.22 16.69 37.44
CA LEU A 22 3.20 15.79 36.91
C LEU A 22 3.04 15.96 35.40
N SER A 23 3.12 17.21 34.87
CA SER A 23 3.05 17.45 33.44
C SER A 23 4.31 16.95 32.69
N SER A 24 5.49 17.06 33.29
CA SER A 24 6.72 16.50 32.69
C SER A 24 6.75 14.96 32.69
N LEU A 25 6.09 14.33 33.67
CA LEU A 25 5.96 12.87 33.70
C LEU A 25 5.02 12.33 32.62
N LEU A 26 3.95 13.10 32.30
CA LEU A 26 3.00 12.74 31.23
C LEU A 26 3.59 12.85 29.82
N THR A 27 4.61 13.68 29.62
CA THR A 27 5.29 13.79 28.30
C THR A 27 6.27 12.66 28.03
N LEU A 28 6.69 11.89 29.04
CA LEU A 28 7.61 10.78 28.88
C LEU A 28 6.91 9.45 28.48
N VAL A 29 5.59 9.37 28.62
CA VAL A 29 4.82 8.14 28.29
C VAL A 29 4.33 8.13 26.84
N GLY A 30 4.56 9.21 26.07
CA GLY A 30 3.96 9.46 24.76
C GLY A 30 4.70 8.94 23.54
N CYS A 31 5.83 8.27 23.66
CA CYS A 31 6.53 7.67 22.52
C CYS A 31 6.95 6.23 22.85
N SER A 32 5.97 5.33 22.92
CA SER A 32 6.30 3.96 22.53
C SER A 32 6.59 4.00 21.03
N ARG A 33 7.85 4.15 20.66
CA ARG A 33 8.32 3.72 19.34
C ARG A 33 7.71 2.35 19.13
N ARG A 34 6.77 2.22 18.20
CA ARG A 34 6.48 0.91 17.65
C ARG A 34 7.84 0.40 17.18
N GLU A 35 8.36 -0.60 17.87
CA GLU A 35 9.45 -1.38 17.34
C GLU A 35 8.98 -1.75 15.94
N ILE A 36 9.66 -1.21 14.94
CA ILE A 36 9.58 -1.75 13.60
C ILE A 36 10.10 -3.15 13.84
N LEU A 37 9.21 -4.12 13.76
CA LEU A 37 9.58 -5.52 13.79
C LEU A 37 10.49 -5.72 12.58
N ASP A 38 11.80 -5.55 12.79
CA ASP A 38 12.84 -5.87 11.79
C ASP A 38 12.85 -7.36 11.45
N ASP A 39 12.00 -8.13 12.09
CA ASP A 39 11.89 -9.58 12.02
C ASP A 39 10.55 -10.05 11.43
N TYR A 40 9.91 -9.22 10.61
CA TYR A 40 8.79 -9.74 9.82
C TYR A 40 9.38 -10.63 8.72
N PRO A 41 9.16 -11.95 8.77
CA PRO A 41 9.75 -12.83 7.77
C PRO A 41 9.18 -12.44 6.41
N VAL A 42 10.00 -11.86 5.57
CA VAL A 42 9.69 -11.61 4.17
C VAL A 42 10.43 -12.63 3.32
N THR A 43 9.72 -13.25 2.42
CA THR A 43 10.30 -14.13 1.42
C THR A 43 10.52 -13.33 0.15
N GLY A 44 11.71 -13.39 -0.41
CA GLY A 44 11.93 -12.93 -1.78
C GLY A 44 11.18 -13.87 -2.73
N ILE A 45 10.50 -13.30 -3.71
CA ILE A 45 9.92 -14.06 -4.82
C ILE A 45 10.40 -13.45 -6.13
N ASN A 46 10.57 -14.29 -7.14
CA ASN A 46 10.89 -13.85 -8.49
C ASN A 46 9.64 -13.97 -9.35
N ILE A 47 9.18 -12.88 -9.91
CA ILE A 47 8.06 -12.82 -10.84
C ILE A 47 8.61 -12.84 -12.25
N ARG A 48 8.18 -13.81 -13.06
CA ARG A 48 8.53 -13.95 -14.45
C ARG A 48 7.29 -13.81 -15.31
N LEU A 49 7.32 -12.86 -16.22
CA LEU A 49 6.21 -12.57 -17.11
C LEU A 49 6.48 -13.20 -18.47
N ASP A 50 5.52 -14.00 -18.94
CA ASP A 50 5.56 -14.60 -20.27
C ASP A 50 4.70 -13.75 -21.22
N TRP A 51 5.32 -13.25 -22.27
CA TRP A 51 4.68 -12.45 -23.31
C TRP A 51 4.50 -13.23 -24.61
N GLU A 52 4.60 -14.57 -24.56
CA GLU A 52 4.40 -15.39 -25.74
C GLU A 52 2.97 -15.21 -26.28
N GLY A 53 2.86 -14.96 -27.58
CA GLY A 53 1.58 -14.71 -28.24
C GLY A 53 1.10 -13.25 -28.20
N VAL A 54 1.75 -12.39 -27.43
CA VAL A 54 1.42 -10.95 -27.44
C VAL A 54 1.94 -10.31 -28.73
N THR A 55 1.05 -9.67 -29.47
CA THR A 55 1.40 -8.93 -30.69
C THR A 55 1.46 -7.45 -30.41
N GLY A 56 2.52 -6.80 -30.83
CA GLY A 56 2.69 -5.35 -30.67
C GLY A 56 3.84 -4.98 -29.73
N ARG A 57 3.82 -3.74 -29.26
CA ARG A 57 4.83 -3.23 -28.35
C ARG A 57 4.57 -3.79 -26.94
N LEU A 58 5.57 -4.40 -26.35
CA LEU A 58 5.54 -4.76 -24.95
C LEU A 58 5.48 -3.51 -24.06
N PRO A 59 4.84 -3.60 -22.89
CA PRO A 59 4.79 -2.49 -21.95
C PRO A 59 6.18 -2.15 -21.40
N GLU A 60 6.33 -0.95 -20.84
CA GLU A 60 7.55 -0.54 -20.16
C GLU A 60 7.74 -1.31 -18.86
N GLY A 61 6.64 -1.63 -18.21
CA GLY A 61 6.61 -2.41 -16.99
C GLY A 61 5.20 -2.72 -16.54
N VAL A 62 5.14 -3.43 -15.43
CA VAL A 62 3.92 -3.89 -14.81
C VAL A 62 3.83 -3.47 -13.35
N ARG A 63 2.63 -3.29 -12.86
CA ARG A 63 2.34 -3.20 -11.44
C ARG A 63 1.87 -4.57 -10.96
N VAL A 64 2.42 -5.02 -9.86
CA VAL A 64 2.11 -6.30 -9.23
C VAL A 64 1.51 -6.02 -7.87
N ILE A 65 0.31 -6.51 -7.62
CA ILE A 65 -0.41 -6.32 -6.35
C ILE A 65 -0.79 -7.68 -5.78
N PHE A 66 -0.37 -7.93 -4.52
CA PHE A 66 -0.79 -9.07 -3.73
C PHE A 66 -1.80 -8.65 -2.68
N TYR A 67 -2.95 -9.29 -2.66
CA TYR A 67 -4.01 -9.12 -1.68
C TYR A 67 -4.03 -10.34 -0.76
N PRO A 68 -3.73 -10.19 0.56
CA PRO A 68 -3.76 -11.31 1.49
C PRO A 68 -5.16 -11.91 1.60
N LYS A 69 -5.27 -13.24 1.51
CA LYS A 69 -6.55 -13.96 1.68
C LYS A 69 -6.94 -14.14 3.15
N ASP A 70 -5.96 -14.51 3.98
CA ASP A 70 -6.23 -15.02 5.32
C ASP A 70 -6.00 -14.00 6.44
N THR A 71 -5.55 -12.81 6.10
CA THR A 71 -5.24 -11.77 7.08
C THR A 71 -5.85 -10.44 6.69
N GLN A 72 -6.18 -9.62 7.68
CA GLN A 72 -6.49 -8.20 7.46
C GLN A 72 -5.21 -7.39 7.13
N GLY A 73 -4.25 -8.05 6.47
CA GLY A 73 -3.00 -7.46 6.02
C GLY A 73 -3.24 -6.41 4.95
N ARG A 74 -2.30 -5.50 4.84
CA ARG A 74 -2.30 -4.52 3.74
C ARG A 74 -1.88 -5.21 2.46
N LYS A 75 -2.45 -4.79 1.33
CA LYS A 75 -1.94 -5.16 0.01
C LYS A 75 -0.44 -4.84 -0.09
N ILE A 76 0.27 -5.67 -0.83
CA ILE A 76 1.69 -5.47 -1.13
C ILE A 76 1.76 -5.18 -2.61
N ASP A 77 2.27 -4.02 -2.97
CA ASP A 77 2.38 -3.66 -4.37
C ASP A 77 3.78 -3.16 -4.74
N THR A 78 4.16 -3.40 -5.99
CA THR A 78 5.41 -2.93 -6.55
C THR A 78 5.33 -2.78 -8.06
N TYR A 79 6.26 -2.02 -8.61
CA TYR A 79 6.45 -1.86 -10.05
C TYR A 79 7.66 -2.68 -10.49
N LEU A 80 7.47 -3.49 -11.53
CA LEU A 80 8.52 -4.32 -12.11
C LEU A 80 8.68 -4.00 -13.60
N PRO A 81 9.87 -4.21 -14.15
CA PRO A 81 10.06 -4.19 -15.62
C PRO A 81 9.16 -5.21 -16.32
N ALA A 82 8.91 -5.05 -17.62
CA ALA A 82 8.08 -5.97 -18.40
C ALA A 82 8.51 -7.45 -18.34
N LYS A 83 9.78 -7.71 -18.12
CA LYS A 83 10.30 -9.09 -17.94
C LYS A 83 10.16 -9.66 -16.53
N GLY A 84 9.57 -8.88 -15.61
CA GLY A 84 9.45 -9.24 -14.22
C GLY A 84 10.67 -8.86 -13.39
N GLY A 85 10.82 -9.49 -12.23
CA GLY A 85 11.89 -9.21 -11.28
C GLY A 85 11.58 -9.71 -9.88
N GLU A 86 12.46 -9.37 -8.96
CA GLU A 86 12.33 -9.78 -7.56
C GLU A 86 11.48 -8.80 -6.77
N MET A 87 10.65 -9.33 -5.87
CA MET A 87 9.95 -8.57 -4.86
C MET A 87 9.93 -9.31 -3.52
N LYS A 88 9.66 -8.58 -2.45
CA LYS A 88 9.58 -9.14 -1.10
C LYS A 88 8.14 -9.20 -0.66
N VAL A 89 7.67 -10.39 -0.32
CA VAL A 89 6.31 -10.66 0.14
C VAL A 89 6.36 -11.50 1.41
N PRO A 90 5.60 -11.18 2.46
CA PRO A 90 5.49 -12.04 3.62
C PRO A 90 4.94 -13.42 3.25
N PRO A 91 5.30 -14.49 3.97
CA PRO A 91 4.67 -15.78 3.79
C PRO A 91 3.16 -15.71 4.04
N GLY A 92 2.37 -16.38 3.21
CA GLY A 92 0.92 -16.37 3.30
C GLY A 92 0.23 -16.80 2.01
N HIS A 93 -1.09 -16.69 2.00
CA HIS A 93 -1.93 -16.96 0.83
C HIS A 93 -2.46 -15.65 0.25
N TYR A 94 -2.39 -15.51 -1.05
CA TYR A 94 -2.68 -14.26 -1.75
C TYR A 94 -3.54 -14.46 -2.99
N LEU A 95 -4.30 -13.43 -3.31
CA LEU A 95 -4.77 -13.14 -4.66
C LEU A 95 -3.77 -12.17 -5.29
N ALA A 96 -3.40 -12.35 -6.53
CA ALA A 96 -2.51 -11.41 -7.20
C ALA A 96 -3.15 -10.83 -8.46
N VAL A 97 -2.92 -9.54 -8.68
CA VAL A 97 -3.30 -8.82 -9.90
C VAL A 97 -2.05 -8.16 -10.45
N ILE A 98 -1.80 -8.41 -11.72
CA ILE A 98 -0.63 -7.89 -12.44
C ILE A 98 -1.15 -7.19 -13.69
N TYR A 99 -0.74 -5.95 -13.92
CA TYR A 99 -1.16 -5.19 -15.09
C TYR A 99 -0.09 -4.18 -15.51
N ASN A 100 -0.08 -3.82 -16.79
CA ASN A 100 0.81 -2.77 -17.26
C ASN A 100 0.29 -1.39 -16.83
N TYR A 101 1.21 -0.51 -16.42
CA TYR A 101 0.88 0.82 -15.91
C TYR A 101 1.14 1.96 -16.90
N ASP A 102 1.72 1.65 -18.06
CA ASP A 102 2.08 2.62 -19.11
C ASP A 102 0.91 2.89 -20.10
N THR A 103 -0.30 2.93 -19.56
CA THR A 103 -1.53 3.23 -20.30
C THR A 103 -1.87 4.71 -20.21
N GLU A 104 -2.35 5.30 -21.31
CA GLU A 104 -2.78 6.71 -21.37
C GLU A 104 -4.29 6.85 -21.12
N VAL A 105 -5.06 5.89 -21.59
CA VAL A 105 -6.54 5.92 -21.60
C VAL A 105 -7.11 5.01 -20.53
N VAL A 106 -6.54 3.82 -20.35
CA VAL A 106 -7.02 2.88 -19.34
C VAL A 106 -6.55 3.33 -17.95
N GLN A 107 -7.48 3.44 -17.03
CA GLN A 107 -7.24 3.78 -15.63
C GLN A 107 -7.65 2.60 -14.75
N VAL A 108 -6.81 2.26 -13.80
CA VAL A 108 -7.14 1.28 -12.77
C VAL A 108 -7.60 2.02 -11.51
N LYS A 109 -8.73 1.60 -10.95
CA LYS A 109 -9.37 2.19 -9.76
C LYS A 109 -9.71 1.10 -8.75
N GLY A 110 -9.98 1.51 -7.51
CA GLY A 110 -10.41 0.59 -6.46
C GLY A 110 -9.34 -0.41 -6.01
N GLU A 111 -8.07 -0.06 -6.16
CA GLU A 111 -6.92 -0.95 -5.89
C GLU A 111 -6.71 -1.30 -4.42
N ASP A 112 -7.52 -0.78 -3.51
CA ASP A 112 -7.38 -1.07 -2.08
C ASP A 112 -7.88 -2.47 -1.71
N SER A 113 -8.71 -3.07 -2.55
CA SER A 113 -9.26 -4.42 -2.37
C SER A 113 -9.37 -5.13 -3.71
N TYR A 114 -9.18 -6.46 -3.67
CA TYR A 114 -9.36 -7.31 -4.85
C TYR A 114 -10.78 -7.27 -5.42
N GLU A 115 -11.79 -7.10 -4.56
CA GLU A 115 -13.20 -7.03 -4.97
C GLU A 115 -13.57 -5.71 -5.65
N THR A 116 -12.77 -4.66 -5.41
CA THR A 116 -13.06 -3.31 -5.92
C THR A 116 -12.17 -2.88 -7.07
N ILE A 117 -11.06 -3.61 -7.30
CA ILE A 117 -10.14 -3.26 -8.40
C ILE A 117 -10.84 -3.41 -9.75
N MET A 118 -10.75 -2.37 -10.55
CA MET A 118 -11.35 -2.34 -11.88
C MET A 118 -10.52 -1.51 -12.84
N ALA A 119 -10.50 -1.91 -14.10
CA ALA A 119 -9.98 -1.12 -15.19
C ALA A 119 -11.13 -0.42 -15.94
N CYS A 120 -10.96 0.85 -16.24
CA CYS A 120 -11.95 1.64 -16.97
C CYS A 120 -11.26 2.64 -17.90
N THR A 121 -11.95 3.02 -18.97
CA THR A 121 -11.54 4.15 -19.82
C THR A 121 -12.25 5.43 -19.37
N GLY A 122 -11.59 6.56 -19.51
CA GLY A 122 -12.19 7.86 -19.25
C GLY A 122 -13.17 8.27 -20.33
N ASN A 123 -14.12 9.13 -19.96
CA ASN A 123 -15.00 9.76 -20.95
C ASN A 123 -14.20 10.77 -21.78
N CYS A 124 -14.54 10.90 -23.07
CA CYS A 124 -14.03 11.97 -23.93
C CYS A 124 -14.66 13.29 -23.50
N THR A 125 -14.03 14.00 -22.59
CA THR A 125 -14.43 15.35 -22.23
C THR A 125 -13.74 16.35 -23.14
N GLY A 126 -14.50 17.23 -23.81
CA GLY A 126 -13.93 18.38 -24.53
C GLY A 126 -14.10 18.42 -26.04
N LEU A 127 -14.78 17.45 -26.64
CA LEU A 127 -15.21 17.53 -28.05
C LEU A 127 -16.68 17.93 -28.14
N GLY A 128 -16.98 19.19 -27.77
CA GLY A 128 -18.20 19.94 -28.08
C GLY A 128 -19.52 19.20 -27.96
N ASP A 129 -20.52 19.87 -27.43
CA ASP A 129 -21.93 19.54 -27.30
C ASP A 129 -22.34 18.40 -26.37
N SER A 130 -23.33 18.73 -25.56
CA SER A 130 -23.96 17.89 -24.54
C SER A 130 -24.57 16.56 -25.01
N GLU A 131 -24.54 16.26 -26.28
CA GLU A 131 -25.04 15.00 -26.85
C GLU A 131 -23.97 13.90 -26.94
N THR A 132 -22.71 14.19 -26.62
CA THR A 132 -21.61 13.23 -26.67
C THR A 132 -21.28 12.60 -25.29
N GLU A 133 -22.20 12.67 -24.34
CA GLU A 133 -22.02 12.22 -22.96
C GLU A 133 -21.61 10.76 -22.79
N ASN A 134 -21.73 9.95 -23.83
CA ASN A 134 -21.40 8.53 -23.80
C ASN A 134 -20.18 8.15 -24.65
N MET A 135 -19.42 9.11 -25.17
CA MET A 135 -18.21 8.80 -25.91
C MET A 135 -17.07 8.48 -24.94
N VAL A 136 -16.44 7.35 -25.14
CA VAL A 136 -15.21 6.94 -24.43
C VAL A 136 -14.07 6.81 -25.42
N TRP A 137 -12.86 7.07 -24.94
CA TRP A 137 -11.66 6.79 -25.74
C TRP A 137 -11.54 5.28 -25.96
N GLY A 138 -11.11 4.89 -27.15
CA GLY A 138 -10.71 3.50 -27.39
C GLY A 138 -9.57 3.13 -26.42
N PRO A 139 -9.63 1.95 -25.80
CA PRO A 139 -8.57 1.53 -24.87
C PRO A 139 -7.25 1.38 -25.61
N ASP A 140 -6.18 1.77 -24.95
CA ASP A 140 -4.82 1.41 -25.32
C ASP A 140 -4.52 -0.06 -24.95
N ASN A 141 -3.34 -0.53 -25.28
CA ASN A 141 -2.96 -1.91 -24.95
C ASN A 141 -2.89 -2.09 -23.44
N PHE A 142 -3.85 -2.81 -22.91
CA PHE A 142 -3.94 -3.13 -21.49
C PHE A 142 -3.81 -4.64 -21.30
N TYR A 143 -2.77 -5.03 -20.61
CA TYR A 143 -2.47 -6.41 -20.27
C TYR A 143 -2.72 -6.64 -18.80
N VAL A 144 -3.45 -7.67 -18.45
CA VAL A 144 -3.78 -8.03 -17.08
C VAL A 144 -3.70 -9.54 -16.88
N ALA A 145 -3.13 -9.93 -15.77
CA ALA A 145 -3.18 -11.30 -15.28
C ALA A 145 -3.67 -11.31 -13.83
N THR A 146 -4.43 -12.35 -13.49
CA THR A 146 -4.91 -12.58 -12.13
C THR A 146 -4.54 -13.98 -11.69
N LEU A 147 -4.12 -14.12 -10.45
CA LEU A 147 -3.80 -15.39 -9.82
C LEU A 147 -4.63 -15.51 -8.55
N ASP A 148 -5.49 -16.53 -8.51
CA ASP A 148 -6.49 -16.68 -7.45
C ASP A 148 -5.96 -17.42 -6.22
N ASP A 149 -4.83 -18.07 -6.33
CA ASP A 149 -4.24 -18.86 -5.24
C ASP A 149 -2.71 -18.89 -5.33
N VAL A 150 -2.09 -17.91 -4.68
CA VAL A 150 -0.64 -17.83 -4.58
C VAL A 150 -0.24 -18.13 -3.14
N GLU A 151 0.42 -19.26 -2.92
CA GLU A 151 1.01 -19.61 -1.64
C GLU A 151 2.49 -19.22 -1.62
N ILE A 152 2.86 -18.41 -0.65
CA ILE A 152 4.24 -18.01 -0.39
C ILE A 152 4.68 -18.62 0.92
N GLY A 153 5.58 -19.59 0.84
CA GLY A 153 6.12 -20.30 1.99
C GLY A 153 7.21 -19.52 2.70
N LYS A 154 7.59 -20.02 3.86
CA LYS A 154 8.80 -19.60 4.57
C LYS A 154 9.97 -20.38 3.99
N GLY A 155 10.94 -19.71 3.39
CA GLY A 155 12.10 -20.39 2.82
C GLY A 155 13.18 -19.43 2.38
N GLU A 156 14.39 -19.97 2.20
CA GLU A 156 15.54 -19.25 1.66
C GLU A 156 15.59 -19.27 0.13
N GLU A 157 14.85 -20.18 -0.51
CA GLU A 157 14.76 -20.26 -1.95
C GLU A 157 13.77 -19.21 -2.48
N LEU A 158 14.18 -18.50 -3.53
CA LEU A 158 13.35 -17.56 -4.26
C LEU A 158 12.36 -18.35 -5.16
N PRO A 159 11.11 -18.59 -4.74
CA PRO A 159 10.15 -19.22 -5.62
C PRO A 159 9.91 -18.32 -6.84
N THR A 160 9.84 -18.94 -8.02
CA THR A 160 9.51 -18.22 -9.25
C THR A 160 8.03 -18.38 -9.52
N LEU A 161 7.35 -17.26 -9.67
CA LEU A 161 5.96 -17.18 -10.10
C LEU A 161 5.95 -16.85 -11.60
N GLU A 162 5.50 -17.79 -12.41
CA GLU A 162 5.33 -17.57 -13.86
C GLU A 162 3.91 -17.06 -14.16
N VAL A 163 3.82 -16.00 -14.95
CA VAL A 163 2.57 -15.30 -15.27
C VAL A 163 2.49 -15.00 -16.76
#